data_a5d94993f2bbba40be9123b4321453d9
#
_entry.id   a5d94993f2bbba40be9123b4321453d9
#
_cell.length_a   1.000
_cell.length_b   1.000
_cell.length_c   1.000
_cell.angle_alpha   90.00
_cell.angle_beta   90.00
_cell.angle_gamma   90.00
#
_symmetry.space_group_name_H-M   'P 1'
#
loop_
_entity.id
_entity.type
_entity.pdbx_description
1 polymer ?
#
loop_
_entity_poly.entity_id
_entity_poly.type
_entity_poly.pdbx_seq_one_letter_code
_entity_poly.pdbx_strand_id
1 'polypeptide(L)'
;VALLEPFEDFDAALDRVNDSDFGLQAGVFTGSLAHAMQAWDRLEVGGVIVGDVPSFRVDNMPYGGVKLSGLGREGVRYAIEDMTEQRLLVVRDV
;
A
#
# COMPACT_ATOMS: atom_id res chain seq x y z
N VAL A 1 0.59 22.87 3.79
CA VAL A 1 -0.85 22.99 4.07
C VAL A 1 -1.41 21.60 4.24
N ALA A 2 -2.21 21.37 5.29
CA ALA A 2 -2.95 20.14 5.53
C ALA A 2 -4.43 20.47 5.70
N LEU A 3 -5.28 19.55 5.24
CA LEU A 3 -6.72 19.61 5.47
C LEU A 3 -7.06 18.68 6.65
N LEU A 4 -7.95 19.16 7.52
CA LEU A 4 -8.52 18.37 8.60
C LEU A 4 -10.02 18.26 8.39
N GLU A 5 -10.52 17.05 8.34
CA GLU A 5 -11.94 16.76 8.19
C GLU A 5 -12.41 15.84 9.31
N PRO A 6 -13.39 16.28 10.12
CA PRO A 6 -14.01 15.40 11.10
C PRO A 6 -14.88 14.35 10.41
N PHE A 7 -14.96 13.16 11.00
CA PHE A 7 -15.87 12.10 10.60
C PHE A 7 -16.48 11.42 11.82
N GLU A 8 -17.68 10.91 11.68
CA GLU A 8 -18.40 10.15 12.72
C GLU A 8 -18.49 8.65 12.35
N ASP A 9 -18.46 8.35 11.07
CA ASP A 9 -18.52 6.99 10.52
C ASP A 9 -17.20 6.62 9.85
N PHE A 10 -16.63 5.50 10.32
CA PHE A 10 -15.34 5.01 9.81
C PHE A 10 -15.40 4.55 8.36
N ASP A 11 -16.52 3.93 7.95
CA ASP A 11 -16.73 3.50 6.56
C ASP A 11 -16.74 4.69 5.61
N ALA A 12 -17.49 5.73 5.96
CA ALA A 12 -17.53 6.96 5.17
C ALA A 12 -16.16 7.64 5.10
N ALA A 13 -15.35 7.56 6.17
CA ALA A 13 -13.98 8.09 6.16
C ALA A 13 -13.09 7.32 5.17
N LEU A 14 -13.20 5.99 5.11
CA LEU A 14 -12.46 5.16 4.14
C LEU A 14 -12.86 5.50 2.69
N ASP A 15 -14.15 5.66 2.43
CA ASP A 15 -14.65 6.04 1.11
C ASP A 15 -14.10 7.41 0.67
N ARG A 16 -14.04 8.37 1.58
CA ARG A 16 -13.46 9.70 1.29
C ARG A 16 -11.95 9.65 1.03
N VAL A 17 -11.22 8.80 1.73
CA VAL A 17 -9.79 8.57 1.44
C VAL A 17 -9.61 7.94 0.06
N ASN A 18 -10.49 7.03 -0.32
CA ASN A 18 -10.47 6.38 -1.64
C ASN A 18 -10.90 7.30 -2.78
N ASP A 19 -11.67 8.35 -2.50
CA ASP A 19 -12.05 9.39 -3.47
C ASP A 19 -10.88 10.33 -3.77
N SER A 20 -9.73 9.75 -4.07
CA SER A 20 -8.49 10.41 -4.45
C SER A 20 -7.93 9.78 -5.71
N ASP A 21 -7.37 10.61 -6.59
CA ASP A 21 -6.61 10.14 -7.76
C ASP A 21 -5.28 9.47 -7.37
N PHE A 22 -4.85 9.60 -6.14
CA PHE A 22 -3.60 9.05 -5.62
C PHE A 22 -3.84 7.93 -4.60
N GLY A 23 -2.87 7.05 -4.47
CA GLY A 23 -2.93 5.94 -3.53
C GLY A 23 -1.55 5.40 -3.19
N LEU A 24 -0.69 6.20 -2.52
CA LEU A 24 0.64 5.74 -2.13
C LEU A 24 0.59 4.98 -0.81
N GLN A 25 0.35 5.65 0.29
CA GLN A 25 0.20 5.07 1.62
C GLN A 25 -0.86 5.82 2.43
N ALA A 26 -1.49 5.11 3.35
CA ALA A 26 -2.38 5.69 4.35
C ALA A 26 -1.95 5.29 5.76
N GLY A 27 -1.97 6.25 6.69
CA GLY A 27 -1.77 6.01 8.13
C GLY A 27 -3.13 5.89 8.83
N VAL A 28 -3.28 4.87 9.67
CA VAL A 28 -4.52 4.61 10.41
C VAL A 28 -4.21 4.50 11.89
N PHE A 29 -4.71 5.45 12.68
CA PHE A 29 -4.59 5.44 14.14
C PHE A 29 -5.87 4.90 14.73
N THR A 30 -5.83 3.70 15.29
CA THR A 30 -6.97 3.04 15.91
C THR A 30 -6.55 2.08 17.00
N GLY A 31 -7.35 1.95 18.03
CA GLY A 31 -7.21 0.89 19.03
C GLY A 31 -8.01 -0.38 18.69
N SER A 32 -8.74 -0.39 17.58
CA SER A 32 -9.58 -1.50 17.14
C SER A 32 -8.89 -2.31 16.03
N LEU A 33 -8.62 -3.58 16.31
CA LEU A 33 -8.12 -4.49 15.28
C LEU A 33 -9.12 -4.64 14.11
N ALA A 34 -10.42 -4.60 14.40
CA ALA A 34 -11.46 -4.66 13.37
C ALA A 34 -11.35 -3.48 12.39
N HIS A 35 -11.17 -2.25 12.89
CA HIS A 35 -10.96 -1.08 12.05
C HIS A 35 -9.63 -1.16 11.28
N ALA A 36 -8.58 -1.68 11.88
CA ALA A 36 -7.29 -1.86 11.19
C ALA A 36 -7.43 -2.82 9.99
N MET A 37 -8.11 -3.95 10.20
CA MET A 37 -8.35 -4.94 9.13
C MET A 37 -9.31 -4.41 8.06
N GLN A 38 -10.33 -3.65 8.46
CA GLN A 38 -11.25 -3.01 7.53
C GLN A 38 -10.54 -1.95 6.67
N ALA A 39 -9.67 -1.15 7.27
CA ALA A 39 -8.84 -0.20 6.52
C ALA A 39 -7.91 -0.91 5.53
N TRP A 40 -7.28 -2.01 5.95
CA TRP A 40 -6.46 -2.85 5.08
C TRP A 40 -7.22 -3.39 3.89
N ASP A 41 -8.44 -3.88 4.09
CA ASP A 41 -9.27 -4.47 3.04
C ASP A 41 -9.81 -3.44 2.05
N ARG A 42 -10.15 -2.24 2.53
CA ARG A 42 -10.90 -1.24 1.74
C ARG A 42 -10.09 -0.11 1.16
N LEU A 43 -8.94 0.26 1.75
CA LEU A 43 -8.16 1.38 1.26
C LEU A 43 -7.42 1.03 -0.03
N GLU A 44 -7.64 1.82 -1.05
CA GLU A 44 -7.02 1.70 -2.38
C GLU A 44 -5.67 2.42 -2.41
N VAL A 45 -4.73 1.89 -1.64
CA VAL A 45 -3.37 2.43 -1.50
C VAL A 45 -2.33 1.32 -1.60
N GLY A 46 -1.09 1.67 -1.87
CA GLY A 46 0.02 0.72 -1.93
C GLY A 46 0.44 0.20 -0.55
N GLY A 47 0.18 0.94 0.52
CA GLY A 47 0.47 0.51 1.90
C GLY A 47 -0.48 1.12 2.91
N VAL A 48 -0.93 0.31 3.88
CA VAL A 48 -1.69 0.78 5.05
C VAL A 48 -0.82 0.62 6.27
N ILE A 49 -0.55 1.72 6.95
CA ILE A 49 0.30 1.78 8.13
C ILE A 49 -0.59 1.97 9.35
N VAL A 50 -0.66 0.98 10.22
CA VAL A 50 -1.47 1.06 11.44
C VAL A 50 -0.61 1.51 12.61
N GLY A 51 -1.02 2.58 13.26
CA GLY A 51 -0.33 3.15 14.43
C GLY A 51 0.85 4.06 14.09
N ASP A 52 1.05 4.41 12.82
CA ASP A 52 2.09 5.34 12.38
C ASP A 52 1.62 6.17 11.18
N VAL A 53 2.42 7.14 10.80
CA VAL A 53 2.18 8.06 9.68
C VAL A 53 2.46 7.38 8.33
N PRO A 54 1.87 7.89 7.23
CA PRO A 54 2.01 7.27 5.90
C PRO A 54 3.37 7.51 5.23
N SER A 55 4.39 7.85 5.99
CA SER A 55 5.78 7.97 5.53
C SER A 55 6.68 6.81 6.00
N PHE A 56 6.11 5.82 6.70
CA PHE A 56 6.87 4.65 7.14
C PHE A 56 7.44 3.89 5.94
N ARG A 57 8.74 3.57 6.01
CA ARG A 57 9.44 2.81 4.99
C ARG A 57 10.61 2.02 5.58
N VAL A 58 10.78 0.80 5.09
CA VAL A 58 11.99 -0.02 5.27
C VAL A 58 12.42 -0.59 3.93
N ASP A 59 13.73 -0.84 3.75
CA ASP A 59 14.31 -1.15 2.43
C ASP A 59 13.83 -2.47 1.82
N ASN A 60 13.39 -3.42 2.64
CA ASN A 60 12.95 -4.74 2.21
C ASN A 60 11.44 -4.87 2.01
N MET A 61 10.67 -3.81 2.23
CA MET A 61 9.24 -3.83 1.99
C MET A 61 8.89 -3.51 0.53
N PRO A 62 7.76 -4.02 0.01
CA PRO A 62 7.23 -3.59 -1.28
C PRO A 62 6.67 -2.16 -1.15
N TYR A 63 7.45 -1.16 -1.54
CA TYR A 63 7.03 0.24 -1.48
C TYR A 63 6.59 0.74 -2.85
N GLY A 64 5.42 1.29 -2.91
CA GLY A 64 4.87 1.87 -4.14
C GLY A 64 3.38 2.13 -3.99
N GLY A 65 2.81 2.80 -4.97
CA GLY A 65 1.42 3.21 -4.96
C GLY A 65 0.58 2.54 -6.02
N VAL A 66 -0.69 2.91 -6.00
CA VAL A 66 -1.69 2.60 -7.01
C VAL A 66 -2.24 3.91 -7.57
N LYS A 67 -3.15 3.84 -8.54
CA LYS A 67 -3.73 5.02 -9.20
C LYS A 67 -2.61 5.90 -9.77
N LEU A 68 -2.72 7.23 -9.68
CA LEU A 68 -1.70 8.16 -10.16
C LEU A 68 -0.44 8.23 -9.29
N SER A 69 -0.39 7.52 -8.17
CA SER A 69 0.83 7.40 -7.36
C SER A 69 1.91 6.53 -7.99
N GLY A 70 1.63 5.90 -9.12
CA GLY A 70 2.62 5.24 -9.95
C GLY A 70 2.40 3.74 -10.12
N LEU A 71 3.39 3.10 -10.74
CA LEU A 71 3.42 1.69 -11.07
C LEU A 71 4.61 1.00 -10.39
N GLY A 72 4.52 -0.32 -10.26
CA GLY A 72 5.59 -1.12 -9.69
C GLY A 72 5.77 -0.98 -8.19
N ARG A 73 6.79 -1.65 -7.69
CA ARG A 73 7.16 -1.59 -6.26
C ARG A 73 8.67 -1.43 -6.13
N GLU A 74 9.08 -0.52 -5.23
CA GLU A 74 10.47 -0.43 -4.78
C GLU A 74 10.75 -1.51 -3.73
N GLY A 75 12.01 -1.66 -3.35
CA GLY A 75 12.53 -2.75 -2.55
C GLY A 75 13.34 -3.69 -3.43
N VAL A 76 14.53 -4.14 -2.96
CA VAL A 76 15.52 -4.84 -3.79
C VAL A 76 14.92 -6.04 -4.53
N ARG A 77 14.17 -6.86 -3.82
CA ARG A 77 13.53 -8.05 -4.41
C ARG A 77 12.54 -7.68 -5.54
N TYR A 78 11.69 -6.72 -5.26
CA TYR A 78 10.63 -6.31 -6.21
C TYR A 78 11.20 -5.58 -7.42
N ALA A 79 12.23 -4.75 -7.21
CA ALA A 79 12.95 -4.09 -8.30
C ALA A 79 13.67 -5.10 -9.20
N ILE A 80 14.23 -6.18 -8.65
CA ILE A 80 14.82 -7.26 -9.43
C ILE A 80 13.76 -7.98 -10.27
N GLU A 81 12.60 -8.29 -9.67
CA GLU A 81 11.49 -8.92 -10.38
C GLU A 81 10.99 -8.04 -11.55
N ASP A 82 10.89 -6.74 -11.35
CA ASP A 82 10.48 -5.78 -12.40
C ASP A 82 11.52 -5.62 -13.53
N MET A 83 12.81 -5.80 -13.23
CA MET A 83 13.92 -5.61 -14.19
C MET A 83 14.35 -6.90 -14.88
N THR A 84 13.77 -8.04 -14.56
CA THR A 84 14.17 -9.34 -15.07
C THR A 84 13.00 -10.12 -15.63
N GLU A 85 13.30 -11.00 -16.56
CA GLU A 85 12.35 -11.99 -17.10
C GLU A 85 12.62 -13.37 -16.49
N GLN A 86 11.58 -14.04 -16.07
CA GLN A 86 11.69 -15.41 -15.58
C GLN A 86 11.95 -16.37 -16.74
N ARG A 87 12.96 -17.25 -16.60
CA ARG A 87 13.33 -18.22 -17.60
C ARG A 87 13.53 -19.61 -16.97
N LEU A 88 12.83 -20.58 -17.52
CA LEU A 88 12.95 -21.97 -17.10
C LEU A 88 13.97 -22.72 -17.94
N LEU A 89 14.87 -23.45 -17.29
CA LEU A 89 15.71 -24.47 -17.89
C LEU A 89 15.32 -25.86 -17.34
N VAL A 90 14.96 -26.76 -18.21
CA VAL A 90 14.74 -28.18 -17.88
C VAL A 90 15.78 -29.01 -18.60
N VAL A 91 16.53 -29.81 -17.87
CA VAL A 91 17.50 -30.77 -18.38
C VAL A 91 17.06 -32.16 -17.98
N ARG A 92 16.90 -33.04 -18.96
CA ARG A 92 16.54 -34.45 -18.74
C ARG A 92 17.54 -35.33 -19.47
N ASP A 93 17.98 -36.37 -18.80
CA ASP A 93 18.80 -37.47 -19.34
C ASP A 93 20.10 -36.98 -20.05
N VAL A 94 20.86 -36.17 -19.33
CA VAL A 94 22.17 -35.69 -19.78
C VAL A 94 23.29 -36.55 -19.22
#